data_d23b5e6fe77fda677f93603485f49a07
#
_entry.id   d23b5e6fe77fda677f93603485f49a07
#
_cell.length_a   1.000
_cell.length_b   1.000
_cell.length_c   1.000
_cell.angle_alpha   90.00
_cell.angle_beta   90.00
_cell.angle_gamma   90.00
#
_symmetry.space_group_name_H-M   'P 1'
#
loop_
_entity.id
_entity.type
_entity.pdbx_description
1 polymer ?
#
loop_
_entity_poly.entity_id
_entity_poly.type
_entity_poly.pdbx_seq_one_letter_code
_entity_poly.pdbx_strand_id
1 'polypeptide(L)'
;MVLLEARHLHASFGERVLFDDLGLAVNEGDKIGLIGTNGVGKSTLLAQLAGVDLGPKSEMLTSNQLVMEYLPQNQPMNEDLTVLAQVFQGTSPLLAVVRRYEEALAAVSRDPENAAATQELLDAQDAMDREDAWQLESNAKSILHRLGIDDVTQKIATLSGGMRKRVALAAALIRPANLLLLDEPTNHLDYETIRWLERELHERKTSFIVVTHDRYFLDRTTNVILELDGGKLYRYSGNYSTFLEEKAEREADEARRAEKLRRLYKQELAWMRKGVEARRTKQKARKERFYEIESQLAHEHEDTLMLDFVNARLGKKIIECEHLAKSFDGRPIFHDFTYAFVKNDRIGVVGPNGIGKTTLPDVLAGLTPADSGRLDVGETVK
;
A
#
# COMPACT_ATOMS: atom_id res chain seq x y z
N MET A 1 10.13 -21.22 -8.80
CA MET A 1 9.74 -21.03 -10.21
C MET A 1 9.50 -19.53 -10.45
N VAL A 2 9.87 -18.96 -11.63
CA VAL A 2 9.52 -17.56 -11.94
C VAL A 2 8.04 -17.51 -12.32
N LEU A 3 7.27 -16.69 -11.64
CA LEU A 3 5.85 -16.44 -11.93
C LEU A 3 5.67 -15.33 -12.96
N LEU A 4 6.43 -14.22 -12.77
CA LEU A 4 6.37 -13.04 -13.60
C LEU A 4 7.76 -12.42 -13.72
N GLU A 5 8.15 -12.03 -14.92
CA GLU A 5 9.34 -11.23 -15.19
C GLU A 5 8.96 -10.04 -16.06
N ALA A 6 9.27 -8.84 -15.59
CA ALA A 6 9.04 -7.60 -16.29
C ALA A 6 10.38 -6.95 -16.66
N ARG A 7 10.49 -6.45 -17.89
CA ARG A 7 11.68 -5.81 -18.44
C ARG A 7 11.34 -4.51 -19.13
N HIS A 8 12.27 -3.59 -19.14
CA HIS A 8 12.17 -2.31 -19.84
C HIS A 8 10.92 -1.52 -19.47
N LEU A 9 10.49 -1.60 -18.17
CA LEU A 9 9.36 -0.84 -17.68
C LEU A 9 9.72 0.66 -17.69
N HIS A 10 8.79 1.45 -18.21
CA HIS A 10 8.90 2.90 -18.25
C HIS A 10 7.61 3.54 -17.76
N ALA A 11 7.73 4.57 -16.93
CA ALA A 11 6.59 5.36 -16.49
C ALA A 11 6.96 6.83 -16.33
N SER A 12 6.04 7.71 -16.74
CA SER A 12 6.14 9.15 -16.56
C SER A 12 4.81 9.74 -16.10
N PHE A 13 4.86 10.82 -15.37
CA PHE A 13 3.68 11.61 -14.99
C PHE A 13 3.88 13.05 -15.45
N GLY A 14 3.20 13.43 -16.54
CA GLY A 14 3.47 14.66 -17.26
C GLY A 14 4.90 14.66 -17.82
N GLU A 15 5.68 15.66 -17.49
CA GLU A 15 7.09 15.77 -17.91
C GLU A 15 8.06 15.00 -16.99
N ARG A 16 7.59 14.55 -15.81
CA ARG A 16 8.44 13.86 -14.83
C ARG A 16 8.51 12.38 -15.15
N VAL A 17 9.71 11.88 -15.45
CA VAL A 17 9.98 10.45 -15.54
C VAL A 17 10.04 9.88 -14.13
N LEU A 18 9.23 8.85 -13.85
CA LEU A 18 9.21 8.14 -12.56
C LEU A 18 10.29 7.06 -12.54
N PHE A 19 10.35 6.27 -13.60
CA PHE A 19 11.40 5.29 -13.84
C PHE A 19 11.52 5.01 -15.34
N ASP A 20 12.72 4.59 -15.75
CA ASP A 20 13.04 4.25 -17.14
C ASP A 20 13.94 3.01 -17.14
N ASP A 21 13.63 2.07 -18.03
CA ASP A 21 14.38 0.80 -18.18
C ASP A 21 14.43 -0.05 -16.89
N LEU A 22 13.31 -0.10 -16.14
CA LEU A 22 13.23 -0.85 -14.89
C LEU A 22 12.87 -2.32 -15.17
N GLY A 23 13.55 -3.25 -14.49
CA GLY A 23 13.26 -4.68 -14.60
C GLY A 23 13.13 -5.34 -13.22
N LEU A 24 12.24 -6.32 -13.11
CA LEU A 24 12.10 -7.15 -11.92
C LEU A 24 11.56 -8.55 -12.25
N ALA A 25 11.84 -9.49 -11.36
CA ALA A 25 11.28 -10.83 -11.42
C ALA A 25 10.65 -11.20 -10.08
N VAL A 26 9.51 -11.89 -10.15
CA VAL A 26 8.76 -12.42 -9.01
C VAL A 26 8.78 -13.94 -9.08
N ASN A 27 9.26 -14.57 -8.04
CA ASN A 27 9.30 -16.02 -7.93
C ASN A 27 8.16 -16.54 -7.07
N GLU A 28 7.86 -17.80 -7.24
CA GLU A 28 6.96 -18.51 -6.34
C GLU A 28 7.49 -18.48 -4.90
N GLY A 29 6.61 -18.11 -3.95
CA GLY A 29 6.97 -17.94 -2.54
C GLY A 29 7.58 -16.57 -2.20
N ASP A 30 7.82 -15.69 -3.19
CA ASP A 30 8.23 -14.32 -2.92
C ASP A 30 7.09 -13.55 -2.23
N LYS A 31 7.38 -12.99 -1.06
CA LYS A 31 6.51 -12.10 -0.29
C LYS A 31 7.17 -10.72 -0.27
N ILE A 32 6.81 -9.89 -1.23
CA ILE A 32 7.53 -8.67 -1.57
C ILE A 32 6.86 -7.45 -0.95
N GLY A 33 7.62 -6.65 -0.19
CA GLY A 33 7.25 -5.29 0.18
C GLY A 33 7.82 -4.27 -0.81
N LEU A 34 6.99 -3.51 -1.52
CA LEU A 34 7.43 -2.44 -2.40
C LEU A 34 7.35 -1.10 -1.67
N ILE A 35 8.50 -0.50 -1.44
CA ILE A 35 8.66 0.74 -0.68
C ILE A 35 9.33 1.84 -1.51
N GLY A 36 9.27 3.07 -1.02
CA GLY A 36 9.84 4.27 -1.64
C GLY A 36 9.09 5.52 -1.20
N THR A 37 9.59 6.70 -1.53
CA THR A 37 8.95 7.97 -1.21
C THR A 37 7.59 8.13 -1.90
N ASN A 38 6.74 9.03 -1.38
CA ASN A 38 5.44 9.29 -2.02
C ASN A 38 5.64 9.93 -3.40
N GLY A 39 4.85 9.45 -4.38
CA GLY A 39 4.93 9.94 -5.74
C GLY A 39 6.13 9.43 -6.56
N VAL A 40 6.88 8.42 -6.07
CA VAL A 40 8.01 7.83 -6.80
C VAL A 40 7.57 6.84 -7.89
N GLY A 41 6.29 6.42 -7.89
CA GLY A 41 5.74 5.52 -8.91
C GLY A 41 5.41 4.10 -8.45
N LYS A 42 5.31 3.84 -7.12
CA LYS A 42 4.99 2.49 -6.58
C LYS A 42 3.68 1.92 -7.13
N SER A 43 2.59 2.68 -7.01
CA SER A 43 1.26 2.27 -7.52
C SER A 43 1.26 2.11 -9.04
N THR A 44 2.02 2.96 -9.76
CA THR A 44 2.18 2.87 -11.22
C THR A 44 2.92 1.59 -11.60
N LEU A 45 4.00 1.26 -10.88
CA LEU A 45 4.73 0.00 -11.10
C LEU A 45 3.82 -1.21 -10.84
N LEU A 46 3.05 -1.18 -9.75
CA LEU A 46 2.12 -2.26 -9.41
C LEU A 46 1.03 -2.43 -10.49
N ALA A 47 0.48 -1.32 -11.01
CA ALA A 47 -0.50 -1.32 -12.09
C ALA A 47 0.09 -1.89 -13.39
N GLN A 48 1.33 -1.52 -13.75
CA GLN A 48 2.01 -2.09 -14.91
C GLN A 48 2.23 -3.59 -14.77
N LEU A 49 2.62 -4.08 -13.59
CA LEU A 49 2.74 -5.51 -13.33
C LEU A 49 1.40 -6.24 -13.44
N ALA A 50 0.30 -5.55 -13.14
CA ALA A 50 -1.06 -6.07 -13.34
C ALA A 50 -1.51 -6.03 -14.82
N GLY A 51 -0.66 -5.57 -15.74
CA GLY A 51 -0.98 -5.44 -17.15
C GLY A 51 -1.76 -4.18 -17.51
N VAL A 52 -1.90 -3.24 -16.56
CA VAL A 52 -2.55 -1.94 -16.78
C VAL A 52 -1.51 -0.94 -17.27
N ASP A 53 -1.76 -0.33 -18.41
CA ASP A 53 -0.95 0.79 -18.93
C ASP A 53 0.54 0.46 -19.15
N LEU A 54 0.80 -0.70 -19.75
CA LEU A 54 2.15 -1.10 -20.17
C LEU A 54 2.65 -0.16 -21.26
N GLY A 55 3.79 0.46 -21.01
CA GLY A 55 4.45 1.31 -22.00
C GLY A 55 4.88 0.52 -23.26
N PRO A 56 5.05 1.19 -24.42
CA PRO A 56 5.24 0.54 -25.71
C PRO A 56 6.55 -0.29 -25.84
N LYS A 57 7.49 -0.13 -24.91
CA LYS A 57 8.76 -0.90 -24.88
C LYS A 57 8.80 -1.92 -23.76
N SER A 58 7.80 -1.95 -22.90
CA SER A 58 7.76 -2.84 -21.74
C SER A 58 7.47 -4.27 -22.19
N GLU A 59 8.26 -5.21 -21.69
CA GLU A 59 8.08 -6.64 -21.90
C GLU A 59 7.65 -7.30 -20.59
N MET A 60 6.61 -8.13 -20.66
CA MET A 60 6.16 -8.93 -19.53
C MET A 60 6.06 -10.39 -19.91
N LEU A 61 6.87 -11.21 -19.27
CA LEU A 61 6.89 -12.65 -19.41
C LEU A 61 6.20 -13.27 -18.19
N THR A 62 5.15 -14.03 -18.43
CA THR A 62 4.37 -14.68 -17.38
C THR A 62 4.42 -16.20 -17.52
N SER A 63 4.43 -16.89 -16.39
CA SER A 63 4.22 -18.35 -16.38
C SER A 63 2.82 -18.68 -16.92
N ASN A 64 2.69 -19.78 -17.64
CA ASN A 64 1.39 -20.27 -18.13
C ASN A 64 0.41 -20.62 -16.98
N GLN A 65 0.90 -20.76 -15.76
CA GLN A 65 0.12 -21.07 -14.56
C GLN A 65 -0.16 -19.82 -13.72
N LEU A 66 0.25 -18.63 -14.19
CA LEU A 66 0.03 -17.40 -13.43
C LEU A 66 -1.45 -17.05 -13.41
N VAL A 67 -2.00 -17.02 -12.20
CA VAL A 67 -3.30 -16.41 -11.89
C VAL A 67 -3.05 -15.27 -10.94
N MET A 68 -3.30 -14.05 -11.40
CA MET A 68 -2.95 -12.83 -10.68
C MET A 68 -4.21 -12.05 -10.32
N GLU A 69 -4.28 -11.58 -9.07
CA GLU A 69 -5.29 -10.64 -8.62
C GLU A 69 -4.62 -9.32 -8.20
N TYR A 70 -5.22 -8.22 -8.63
CA TYR A 70 -4.74 -6.87 -8.35
C TYR A 70 -5.76 -6.08 -7.55
N LEU A 71 -5.35 -5.59 -6.39
CA LEU A 71 -6.08 -4.63 -5.56
C LEU A 71 -5.47 -3.24 -5.75
N PRO A 72 -6.03 -2.38 -6.62
CA PRO A 72 -5.59 -0.98 -6.74
C PRO A 72 -6.07 -0.16 -5.54
N GLN A 73 -5.43 0.99 -5.32
CA GLN A 73 -5.81 1.92 -4.26
C GLN A 73 -7.29 2.37 -4.34
N ASN A 74 -7.80 2.52 -5.58
CA ASN A 74 -9.21 2.79 -5.87
C ASN A 74 -9.70 1.78 -6.90
N GLN A 75 -10.55 0.85 -6.47
CA GLN A 75 -11.14 -0.14 -7.36
C GLN A 75 -12.54 0.29 -7.80
N PRO A 76 -12.82 0.37 -9.11
CA PRO A 76 -14.17 0.56 -9.60
C PRO A 76 -15.02 -0.66 -9.24
N MET A 77 -16.23 -0.42 -8.74
CA MET A 77 -17.18 -1.46 -8.36
C MET A 77 -18.52 -1.21 -9.05
N ASN A 78 -19.24 -2.29 -9.32
CA ASN A 78 -20.59 -2.17 -9.82
C ASN A 78 -21.55 -1.85 -8.66
N GLU A 79 -22.12 -0.67 -8.66
CA GLU A 79 -22.97 -0.16 -7.58
C GLU A 79 -24.31 -0.93 -7.44
N ASP A 80 -24.77 -1.58 -8.49
CA ASP A 80 -26.03 -2.34 -8.49
C ASP A 80 -25.91 -3.73 -7.85
N LEU A 81 -24.69 -4.24 -7.72
CA LEU A 81 -24.45 -5.56 -7.16
C LEU A 81 -24.50 -5.54 -5.63
N THR A 82 -24.81 -6.72 -5.07
CA THR A 82 -24.60 -6.98 -3.65
C THR A 82 -23.12 -7.20 -3.35
N VAL A 83 -22.74 -7.08 -2.08
CA VAL A 83 -21.36 -7.37 -1.62
C VAL A 83 -20.93 -8.74 -2.09
N LEU A 84 -21.73 -9.78 -1.87
CA LEU A 84 -21.38 -11.15 -2.22
C LEU A 84 -21.25 -11.33 -3.75
N ALA A 85 -22.17 -10.77 -4.53
CA ALA A 85 -22.08 -10.80 -5.98
C ALA A 85 -20.83 -10.05 -6.51
N GLN A 86 -20.44 -8.95 -5.90
CA GLN A 86 -19.24 -8.20 -6.26
C GLN A 86 -17.94 -8.99 -5.98
N VAL A 87 -17.87 -9.70 -4.87
CA VAL A 87 -16.71 -10.52 -4.51
C VAL A 87 -16.49 -11.65 -5.50
N PHE A 88 -17.57 -12.29 -5.96
CA PHE A 88 -17.50 -13.38 -6.94
C PHE A 88 -17.43 -12.90 -8.41
N GLN A 89 -17.28 -11.60 -8.66
CA GLN A 89 -16.96 -11.12 -10.01
C GLN A 89 -15.58 -11.61 -10.45
N GLY A 90 -15.43 -12.05 -11.69
CA GLY A 90 -14.18 -12.55 -12.24
C GLY A 90 -14.40 -13.57 -13.36
N THR A 91 -13.31 -13.99 -13.99
CA THR A 91 -13.30 -14.88 -15.16
C THR A 91 -13.10 -16.36 -14.79
N SER A 92 -12.79 -16.65 -13.51
CA SER A 92 -12.59 -18.02 -13.05
C SER A 92 -13.88 -18.85 -13.17
N PRO A 93 -13.84 -20.06 -13.73
CA PRO A 93 -15.01 -20.98 -13.80
C PRO A 93 -15.63 -21.24 -12.42
N LEU A 94 -14.79 -21.42 -11.39
CA LEU A 94 -15.24 -21.66 -10.02
C LEU A 94 -16.06 -20.50 -9.46
N LEU A 95 -15.63 -19.25 -9.72
CA LEU A 95 -16.39 -18.04 -9.34
C LEU A 95 -17.74 -17.96 -10.07
N ALA A 96 -17.78 -18.38 -11.33
CA ALA A 96 -19.02 -18.40 -12.10
C ALA A 96 -20.06 -19.37 -11.52
N VAL A 97 -19.61 -20.55 -11.04
CA VAL A 97 -20.47 -21.54 -10.38
C VAL A 97 -21.05 -20.97 -9.08
N VAL A 98 -20.24 -20.41 -8.20
CA VAL A 98 -20.72 -19.80 -6.95
C VAL A 98 -21.68 -18.64 -7.24
N ARG A 99 -21.37 -17.77 -8.19
CA ARG A 99 -22.25 -16.66 -8.58
C ARG A 99 -23.61 -17.16 -9.08
N ARG A 100 -23.63 -18.20 -9.93
CA ARG A 100 -24.87 -18.82 -10.43
C ARG A 100 -25.72 -19.36 -9.28
N TYR A 101 -25.09 -20.02 -8.31
CA TYR A 101 -25.78 -20.52 -7.11
C TYR A 101 -26.39 -19.38 -6.28
N GLU A 102 -25.65 -18.32 -6.00
CA GLU A 102 -26.12 -17.19 -5.21
C GLU A 102 -27.27 -16.43 -5.92
N GLU A 103 -27.19 -16.28 -7.25
CA GLU A 103 -28.24 -15.67 -8.07
C GLU A 103 -29.53 -16.49 -8.04
N ALA A 104 -29.40 -17.84 -8.17
CA ALA A 104 -30.54 -18.77 -8.11
C ALA A 104 -31.16 -18.77 -6.70
N LEU A 105 -30.36 -18.80 -5.65
CA LEU A 105 -30.81 -18.72 -4.25
C LEU A 105 -31.59 -17.41 -3.98
N ALA A 106 -31.08 -16.29 -4.47
CA ALA A 106 -31.75 -15.01 -4.36
C ALA A 106 -33.05 -14.95 -5.17
N ALA A 107 -33.16 -15.64 -6.32
CA ALA A 107 -34.39 -15.73 -7.12
C ALA A 107 -35.46 -16.52 -6.39
N VAL A 108 -35.14 -17.69 -5.84
CA VAL A 108 -36.08 -18.50 -5.04
C VAL A 108 -36.52 -17.76 -3.77
N SER A 109 -35.61 -17.03 -3.11
CA SER A 109 -35.94 -16.25 -1.91
C SER A 109 -36.94 -15.11 -2.21
N ARG A 110 -36.95 -14.55 -3.43
CA ARG A 110 -37.89 -13.51 -3.86
C ARG A 110 -39.24 -14.07 -4.28
N ASP A 111 -39.24 -15.23 -4.91
CA ASP A 111 -40.43 -15.90 -5.39
C ASP A 111 -40.34 -17.42 -5.18
N PRO A 112 -40.74 -17.92 -3.98
CA PRO A 112 -40.62 -19.33 -3.63
C PRO A 112 -41.53 -20.28 -4.46
N GLU A 113 -42.57 -19.75 -5.10
CA GLU A 113 -43.49 -20.55 -5.92
C GLU A 113 -43.01 -20.69 -7.39
N ASN A 114 -41.92 -20.00 -7.75
CA ASN A 114 -41.39 -20.08 -9.10
C ASN A 114 -40.62 -21.39 -9.33
N ALA A 115 -41.28 -22.32 -10.01
CA ALA A 115 -40.72 -23.64 -10.32
C ALA A 115 -39.45 -23.56 -11.16
N ALA A 116 -39.33 -22.58 -12.06
CA ALA A 116 -38.10 -22.41 -12.86
C ALA A 116 -36.93 -21.94 -12.02
N ALA A 117 -37.15 -21.02 -11.06
CA ALA A 117 -36.10 -20.59 -10.12
C ALA A 117 -35.66 -21.73 -9.21
N THR A 118 -36.60 -22.57 -8.75
CA THR A 118 -36.28 -23.76 -7.94
C THR A 118 -35.46 -24.77 -8.72
N GLN A 119 -35.79 -25.02 -9.99
CA GLN A 119 -35.00 -25.93 -10.83
C GLN A 119 -33.60 -25.37 -11.07
N GLU A 120 -33.46 -24.08 -11.36
CA GLU A 120 -32.15 -23.44 -11.54
C GLU A 120 -31.30 -23.53 -10.27
N LEU A 121 -31.89 -23.43 -9.08
CA LEU A 121 -31.17 -23.60 -7.81
C LEU A 121 -30.64 -25.04 -7.65
N LEU A 122 -31.45 -26.05 -7.99
CA LEU A 122 -31.01 -27.45 -7.95
C LEU A 122 -29.85 -27.70 -8.92
N ASP A 123 -29.96 -27.21 -10.16
CA ASP A 123 -28.90 -27.34 -11.16
C ASP A 123 -27.61 -26.61 -10.73
N ALA A 124 -27.76 -25.46 -10.05
CA ALA A 124 -26.62 -24.71 -9.50
C ALA A 124 -25.98 -25.44 -8.31
N GLN A 125 -26.79 -26.10 -7.43
CA GLN A 125 -26.27 -26.93 -6.34
C GLN A 125 -25.47 -28.11 -6.87
N ASP A 126 -25.97 -28.81 -7.89
CA ASP A 126 -25.26 -29.89 -8.54
C ASP A 126 -23.91 -29.42 -9.16
N ALA A 127 -23.87 -28.18 -9.64
CA ALA A 127 -22.63 -27.59 -10.14
C ALA A 127 -21.65 -27.26 -8.99
N MET A 128 -22.16 -26.75 -7.84
CA MET A 128 -21.36 -26.50 -6.63
C MET A 128 -20.72 -27.79 -6.11
N ASP A 129 -21.47 -28.90 -6.09
CA ASP A 129 -20.99 -30.21 -5.67
C ASP A 129 -19.92 -30.78 -6.61
N ARG A 130 -20.12 -30.66 -7.92
CA ARG A 130 -19.16 -31.13 -8.94
C ARG A 130 -17.82 -30.42 -8.92
N GLU A 131 -17.84 -29.12 -8.67
CA GLU A 131 -16.65 -28.26 -8.68
C GLU A 131 -16.06 -28.06 -7.28
N ASP A 132 -16.60 -28.72 -6.24
CA ASP A 132 -16.22 -28.56 -4.82
C ASP A 132 -16.18 -27.07 -4.38
N ALA A 133 -17.17 -26.29 -4.84
CA ALA A 133 -17.19 -24.84 -4.70
C ALA A 133 -17.70 -24.34 -3.34
N TRP A 134 -18.28 -25.19 -2.50
CA TRP A 134 -18.79 -24.84 -1.17
C TRP A 134 -17.74 -24.26 -0.24
N GLN A 135 -16.52 -24.76 -0.33
CA GLN A 135 -15.41 -24.25 0.48
C GLN A 135 -15.09 -22.78 0.13
N LEU A 136 -15.18 -22.42 -1.16
CA LEU A 136 -14.94 -21.06 -1.60
C LEU A 136 -16.01 -20.09 -1.07
N GLU A 137 -17.27 -20.49 -1.12
CA GLU A 137 -18.40 -19.70 -0.60
C GLU A 137 -18.28 -19.50 0.92
N SER A 138 -18.00 -20.57 1.67
CA SER A 138 -17.81 -20.53 3.12
C SER A 138 -16.63 -19.65 3.51
N ASN A 139 -15.50 -19.78 2.82
CA ASN A 139 -14.32 -18.94 3.03
C ASN A 139 -14.63 -17.46 2.72
N ALA A 140 -15.40 -17.19 1.68
CA ALA A 140 -15.79 -15.82 1.32
C ALA A 140 -16.58 -15.14 2.45
N LYS A 141 -17.59 -15.82 2.99
CA LYS A 141 -18.39 -15.32 4.12
C LYS A 141 -17.53 -15.09 5.37
N SER A 142 -16.60 -16.02 5.65
CA SER A 142 -15.66 -15.88 6.76
C SER A 142 -14.74 -14.67 6.62
N ILE A 143 -14.15 -14.47 5.43
CA ILE A 143 -13.27 -13.31 5.15
C ILE A 143 -14.05 -12.00 5.24
N LEU A 144 -15.26 -11.93 4.67
CA LEU A 144 -16.13 -10.76 4.75
C LEU A 144 -16.45 -10.40 6.20
N HIS A 145 -16.86 -11.38 7.02
CA HIS A 145 -17.11 -11.20 8.45
C HIS A 145 -15.86 -10.68 9.19
N ARG A 146 -14.68 -11.24 8.94
CA ARG A 146 -13.41 -10.78 9.52
C ARG A 146 -13.08 -9.33 9.14
N LEU A 147 -13.49 -8.89 7.96
CA LEU A 147 -13.35 -7.51 7.52
C LEU A 147 -14.47 -6.59 8.01
N GLY A 148 -15.36 -7.09 8.90
CA GLY A 148 -16.47 -6.35 9.48
C GLY A 148 -17.59 -6.06 8.50
N ILE A 149 -17.85 -7.00 7.58
CA ILE A 149 -18.95 -6.96 6.61
C ILE A 149 -19.88 -8.14 6.93
N ASP A 150 -20.90 -7.87 7.74
CA ASP A 150 -21.83 -8.91 8.20
C ASP A 150 -23.00 -9.10 7.26
N ASP A 151 -23.50 -8.01 6.66
CA ASP A 151 -24.58 -8.06 5.68
C ASP A 151 -24.02 -8.14 4.25
N VAL A 152 -23.89 -9.37 3.77
CA VAL A 152 -23.39 -9.67 2.41
C VAL A 152 -24.42 -9.40 1.31
N THR A 153 -25.69 -9.17 1.68
CA THR A 153 -26.78 -8.86 0.75
C THR A 153 -26.91 -7.36 0.44
N GLN A 154 -26.20 -6.52 1.21
CA GLN A 154 -26.20 -5.07 1.05
C GLN A 154 -25.64 -4.67 -0.33
N LYS A 155 -26.26 -3.68 -0.99
CA LYS A 155 -25.77 -3.16 -2.27
C LYS A 155 -24.53 -2.32 -2.09
N ILE A 156 -23.59 -2.41 -3.05
CA ILE A 156 -22.35 -1.64 -3.09
C ILE A 156 -22.63 -0.13 -3.05
N ALA A 157 -23.69 0.35 -3.72
CA ALA A 157 -24.10 1.76 -3.72
C ALA A 157 -24.29 2.34 -2.32
N THR A 158 -24.74 1.52 -1.34
CA THR A 158 -25.07 1.97 0.02
C THR A 158 -23.87 1.93 0.98
N LEU A 159 -22.73 1.39 0.54
CA LEU A 159 -21.55 1.24 1.36
C LEU A 159 -20.74 2.54 1.47
N SER A 160 -20.17 2.79 2.66
CA SER A 160 -19.18 3.83 2.83
C SER A 160 -17.90 3.53 2.02
N GLY A 161 -17.09 4.56 1.72
CA GLY A 161 -15.82 4.39 1.03
C GLY A 161 -14.86 3.39 1.71
N GLY A 162 -14.82 3.39 3.06
CA GLY A 162 -14.02 2.42 3.81
C GLY A 162 -14.57 0.99 3.71
N MET A 163 -15.89 0.80 3.69
CA MET A 163 -16.49 -0.52 3.47
C MET A 163 -16.25 -1.01 2.05
N ARG A 164 -16.38 -0.16 1.04
CA ARG A 164 -16.05 -0.52 -0.37
C ARG A 164 -14.61 -1.03 -0.49
N LYS A 165 -13.63 -0.36 0.16
CA LYS A 165 -12.23 -0.83 0.18
C LYS A 165 -12.05 -2.18 0.86
N ARG A 166 -12.79 -2.44 1.94
CA ARG A 166 -12.78 -3.76 2.61
C ARG A 166 -13.40 -4.85 1.73
N VAL A 167 -14.46 -4.55 1.00
CA VAL A 167 -15.03 -5.48 0.00
C VAL A 167 -14.04 -5.75 -1.14
N ALA A 168 -13.30 -4.74 -1.61
CA ALA A 168 -12.25 -4.92 -2.61
C ALA A 168 -11.14 -5.85 -2.12
N LEU A 169 -10.67 -5.64 -0.89
CA LEU A 169 -9.68 -6.50 -0.26
C LEU A 169 -10.21 -7.93 -0.10
N ALA A 170 -11.46 -8.10 0.36
CA ALA A 170 -12.10 -9.40 0.44
C ALA A 170 -12.09 -10.12 -0.92
N ALA A 171 -12.49 -9.43 -1.99
CA ALA A 171 -12.50 -9.98 -3.34
C ALA A 171 -11.10 -10.47 -3.77
N ALA A 172 -10.05 -9.65 -3.53
CA ALA A 172 -8.67 -10.03 -3.86
C ALA A 172 -8.18 -11.24 -3.05
N LEU A 173 -8.63 -11.41 -1.80
CA LEU A 173 -8.25 -12.53 -0.95
C LEU A 173 -9.06 -13.81 -1.24
N ILE A 174 -10.29 -13.68 -1.73
CA ILE A 174 -11.19 -14.82 -1.97
C ILE A 174 -10.92 -15.43 -3.34
N ARG A 175 -10.65 -14.63 -4.35
CA ARG A 175 -10.42 -15.09 -5.70
C ARG A 175 -9.18 -15.99 -5.78
N PRO A 176 -9.27 -17.11 -6.51
CA PRO A 176 -8.11 -17.97 -6.70
C PRO A 176 -6.98 -17.23 -7.41
N ALA A 177 -5.83 -17.10 -6.75
CA ALA A 177 -4.63 -16.49 -7.31
C ALA A 177 -3.37 -17.11 -6.73
N ASN A 178 -2.29 -17.15 -7.52
CA ASN A 178 -0.95 -17.52 -7.05
C ASN A 178 0.00 -16.32 -6.93
N LEU A 179 -0.44 -15.15 -7.41
CA LEU A 179 0.21 -13.86 -7.18
C LEU A 179 -0.84 -12.79 -6.84
N LEU A 180 -0.66 -12.12 -5.71
CA LEU A 180 -1.47 -10.96 -5.29
C LEU A 180 -0.66 -9.67 -5.44
N LEU A 181 -1.26 -8.66 -6.04
CA LEU A 181 -0.72 -7.31 -6.09
C LEU A 181 -1.62 -6.41 -5.24
N LEU A 182 -1.10 -5.90 -4.12
CA LEU A 182 -1.89 -5.20 -3.11
C LEU A 182 -1.38 -3.77 -2.92
N ASP A 183 -2.19 -2.78 -3.28
CA ASP A 183 -1.86 -1.36 -3.11
C ASP A 183 -2.57 -0.79 -1.89
N GLU A 184 -1.81 -0.52 -0.81
CA GLU A 184 -2.27 0.01 0.48
C GLU A 184 -3.42 -0.80 1.13
N PRO A 185 -3.28 -2.14 1.27
CA PRO A 185 -4.37 -2.98 1.79
C PRO A 185 -4.69 -2.75 3.27
N THR A 186 -3.76 -2.15 4.03
CA THR A 186 -3.92 -1.86 5.47
C THR A 186 -4.71 -0.59 5.74
N ASN A 187 -4.90 0.26 4.72
CA ASN A 187 -5.64 1.52 4.89
C ASN A 187 -7.11 1.27 5.24
N HIS A 188 -7.61 2.01 6.21
CA HIS A 188 -8.99 1.93 6.75
C HIS A 188 -9.31 0.63 7.51
N LEU A 189 -8.30 -0.21 7.82
CA LEU A 189 -8.43 -1.34 8.71
C LEU A 189 -8.11 -0.91 10.15
N ASP A 190 -8.72 -1.57 11.12
CA ASP A 190 -8.32 -1.46 12.51
C ASP A 190 -7.18 -2.45 12.84
N TYR A 191 -6.60 -2.27 14.01
CA TYR A 191 -5.45 -3.07 14.43
C TYR A 191 -5.72 -4.58 14.44
N GLU A 192 -6.90 -5.01 14.87
CA GLU A 192 -7.24 -6.45 14.91
C GLU A 192 -7.38 -7.04 13.52
N THR A 193 -7.99 -6.30 12.61
CA THR A 193 -8.14 -6.69 11.21
C THR A 193 -6.77 -6.72 10.50
N ILE A 194 -5.87 -5.77 10.78
CA ILE A 194 -4.48 -5.80 10.26
C ILE A 194 -3.75 -7.04 10.76
N ARG A 195 -3.84 -7.37 12.05
CA ARG A 195 -3.23 -8.57 12.64
C ARG A 195 -3.78 -9.86 12.05
N TRP A 196 -5.06 -9.90 11.71
CA TRP A 196 -5.64 -11.02 11.01
C TRP A 196 -5.09 -11.10 9.56
N LEU A 197 -5.02 -9.98 8.83
CA LEU A 197 -4.49 -9.92 7.47
C LEU A 197 -3.01 -10.35 7.42
N GLU A 198 -2.18 -9.93 8.40
CA GLU A 198 -0.80 -10.38 8.55
C GLU A 198 -0.72 -11.91 8.59
N ARG A 199 -1.53 -12.56 9.45
CA ARG A 199 -1.56 -14.03 9.59
C ARG A 199 -2.04 -14.70 8.31
N GLU A 200 -3.12 -14.19 7.74
CA GLU A 200 -3.72 -14.71 6.51
C GLU A 200 -2.70 -14.73 5.35
N LEU A 201 -1.99 -13.62 5.12
CA LEU A 201 -0.96 -13.53 4.08
C LEU A 201 0.30 -14.33 4.41
N HIS A 202 0.64 -14.47 5.70
CA HIS A 202 1.80 -15.26 6.12
C HIS A 202 1.57 -16.76 5.91
N GLU A 203 0.37 -17.26 6.24
CA GLU A 203 0.01 -18.69 6.14
C GLU A 203 -0.23 -19.13 4.70
N ARG A 204 -0.64 -18.23 3.81
CA ARG A 204 -0.86 -18.53 2.39
C ARG A 204 0.45 -18.91 1.69
N LYS A 205 0.36 -19.89 0.81
CA LYS A 205 1.45 -20.24 -0.13
C LYS A 205 1.52 -19.27 -1.32
N THR A 206 0.56 -18.38 -1.47
CA THR A 206 0.44 -17.41 -2.54
C THR A 206 1.55 -16.37 -2.42
N SER A 207 2.23 -16.08 -3.53
CA SER A 207 3.18 -14.97 -3.62
C SER A 207 2.44 -13.64 -3.64
N PHE A 208 3.07 -12.59 -3.14
CA PHE A 208 2.45 -11.26 -3.23
C PHE A 208 3.47 -10.13 -3.35
N ILE A 209 3.01 -9.02 -3.92
CA ILE A 209 3.67 -7.71 -3.82
C ILE A 209 2.72 -6.78 -3.09
N VAL A 210 3.16 -6.17 -2.01
CA VAL A 210 2.39 -5.20 -1.24
C VAL A 210 3.07 -3.84 -1.20
N VAL A 211 2.31 -2.80 -1.49
CA VAL A 211 2.67 -1.41 -1.21
C VAL A 211 1.97 -1.01 0.08
N THR A 212 2.69 -0.61 1.10
CA THR A 212 2.12 -0.06 2.33
C THR A 212 3.13 0.82 3.08
N HIS A 213 2.62 1.73 3.88
CA HIS A 213 3.41 2.54 4.82
C HIS A 213 3.54 1.90 6.20
N ASP A 214 2.85 0.78 6.45
CA ASP A 214 2.93 0.06 7.71
C ASP A 214 4.19 -0.80 7.78
N ARG A 215 5.21 -0.28 8.48
CA ARG A 215 6.52 -0.94 8.64
C ARG A 215 6.42 -2.24 9.42
N TYR A 216 5.52 -2.32 10.42
CA TYR A 216 5.31 -3.53 11.21
C TYR A 216 4.65 -4.63 10.40
N PHE A 217 3.72 -4.26 9.52
CA PHE A 217 3.12 -5.17 8.57
C PHE A 217 4.17 -5.75 7.62
N LEU A 218 5.01 -4.90 7.02
CA LEU A 218 6.10 -5.35 6.14
C LEU A 218 7.08 -6.28 6.88
N ASP A 219 7.49 -5.91 8.09
CA ASP A 219 8.47 -6.70 8.86
C ASP A 219 8.00 -8.13 9.15
N ARG A 220 6.69 -8.32 9.32
CA ARG A 220 6.08 -9.62 9.67
C ARG A 220 5.65 -10.45 8.47
N THR A 221 5.36 -9.81 7.35
CA THR A 221 4.72 -10.51 6.23
C THR A 221 5.64 -10.71 5.04
N THR A 222 6.74 -9.94 4.92
CA THR A 222 7.61 -9.98 3.74
C THR A 222 8.91 -10.75 3.96
N ASN A 223 9.44 -11.33 2.89
CA ASN A 223 10.76 -11.97 2.84
C ASN A 223 11.68 -11.31 1.82
N VAL A 224 11.17 -10.33 1.07
CA VAL A 224 11.91 -9.50 0.13
C VAL A 224 11.37 -8.08 0.23
N ILE A 225 12.28 -7.10 0.24
CA ILE A 225 11.93 -5.69 0.08
C ILE A 225 12.47 -5.19 -1.25
N LEU A 226 11.61 -4.53 -2.02
CA LEU A 226 11.97 -3.77 -3.21
C LEU A 226 11.85 -2.29 -2.89
N GLU A 227 12.94 -1.56 -2.98
CA GLU A 227 12.95 -0.11 -2.82
C GLU A 227 13.02 0.56 -4.19
N LEU A 228 12.01 1.37 -4.50
CA LEU A 228 11.99 2.24 -5.67
C LEU A 228 12.51 3.62 -5.24
N ASP A 229 13.72 3.98 -5.70
CA ASP A 229 14.41 5.22 -5.33
C ASP A 229 15.18 5.79 -6.52
N GLY A 230 15.01 7.09 -6.81
CA GLY A 230 15.66 7.77 -7.94
C GLY A 230 15.45 7.07 -9.30
N GLY A 231 14.28 6.47 -9.53
CA GLY A 231 13.97 5.72 -10.75
C GLY A 231 14.65 4.35 -10.86
N LYS A 232 15.34 3.89 -9.83
CA LYS A 232 16.00 2.60 -9.73
C LYS A 232 15.28 1.69 -8.74
N LEU A 233 15.38 0.38 -8.97
CA LEU A 233 14.83 -0.63 -8.08
C LEU A 233 15.97 -1.38 -7.39
N TYR A 234 15.98 -1.32 -6.07
CA TYR A 234 16.92 -2.04 -5.23
C TYR A 234 16.21 -3.22 -4.57
N ARG A 235 16.82 -4.41 -4.63
CA ARG A 235 16.26 -5.63 -4.03
C ARG A 235 17.07 -6.01 -2.80
N TYR A 236 16.38 -6.18 -1.69
CA TYR A 236 16.92 -6.62 -0.40
C TYR A 236 16.28 -7.95 -0.02
N SER A 237 17.09 -8.92 0.41
CA SER A 237 16.60 -10.23 0.85
C SER A 237 16.41 -10.22 2.36
N GLY A 238 15.19 -10.39 2.81
CA GLY A 238 14.82 -10.34 4.22
C GLY A 238 13.57 -9.49 4.47
N ASN A 239 13.34 -9.19 5.74
CA ASN A 239 12.23 -8.36 6.19
C ASN A 239 12.59 -6.87 6.21
N TYR A 240 11.67 -6.04 6.71
CA TYR A 240 11.87 -4.58 6.77
C TYR A 240 13.05 -4.18 7.68
N SER A 241 13.28 -4.89 8.77
CA SER A 241 14.42 -4.62 9.67
C SER A 241 15.75 -4.87 8.98
N THR A 242 15.90 -6.00 8.27
CA THR A 242 17.10 -6.30 7.46
C THR A 242 17.33 -5.26 6.37
N PHE A 243 16.27 -4.84 5.69
CA PHE A 243 16.34 -3.76 4.71
C PHE A 243 16.94 -2.48 5.29
N LEU A 244 16.52 -2.06 6.50
CA LEU A 244 17.05 -0.83 7.12
C LEU A 244 18.55 -0.89 7.36
N GLU A 245 19.07 -2.06 7.77
CA GLU A 245 20.50 -2.27 7.99
C GLU A 245 21.28 -2.21 6.67
N GLU A 246 20.84 -2.98 5.66
CA GLU A 246 21.49 -3.02 4.34
C GLU A 246 21.41 -1.67 3.62
N LYS A 247 20.29 -0.95 3.75
CA LYS A 247 20.13 0.40 3.21
C LYS A 247 21.13 1.37 3.85
N ALA A 248 21.27 1.35 5.17
CA ALA A 248 22.21 2.22 5.88
C ALA A 248 23.66 1.96 5.44
N GLU A 249 24.05 0.69 5.22
CA GLU A 249 25.35 0.34 4.68
C GLU A 249 25.55 0.85 3.26
N ARG A 250 24.57 0.66 2.38
CA ARG A 250 24.57 1.17 0.99
C ARG A 250 24.76 2.68 0.97
N GLU A 251 23.95 3.42 1.72
CA GLU A 251 24.00 4.89 1.77
C GLU A 251 25.36 5.39 2.33
N ALA A 252 25.92 4.70 3.33
CA ALA A 252 27.25 5.01 3.85
C ALA A 252 28.36 4.76 2.81
N ASP A 253 28.23 3.70 2.01
CA ASP A 253 29.18 3.41 0.93
C ASP A 253 29.07 4.42 -0.21
N GLU A 254 27.85 4.80 -0.61
CA GLU A 254 27.59 5.82 -1.61
C GLU A 254 28.16 7.17 -1.16
N ALA A 255 27.92 7.58 0.10
CA ALA A 255 28.48 8.80 0.67
C ALA A 255 30.03 8.80 0.66
N ARG A 256 30.67 7.66 1.01
CA ARG A 256 32.12 7.51 0.95
C ARG A 256 32.66 7.65 -0.49
N ARG A 257 31.96 7.06 -1.48
CA ARG A 257 32.33 7.18 -2.91
C ARG A 257 32.17 8.61 -3.39
N ALA A 258 31.07 9.27 -3.05
CA ALA A 258 30.82 10.67 -3.40
C ALA A 258 31.87 11.60 -2.80
N GLU A 259 32.25 11.42 -1.54
CA GLU A 259 33.32 12.21 -0.90
C GLU A 259 34.68 12.01 -1.60
N LYS A 260 35.02 10.75 -1.93
CA LYS A 260 36.25 10.44 -2.69
C LYS A 260 36.24 11.10 -4.07
N LEU A 261 35.09 11.08 -4.76
CA LEU A 261 34.93 11.70 -6.06
C LEU A 261 35.08 13.22 -5.99
N ARG A 262 34.44 13.87 -4.97
CA ARG A 262 34.57 15.31 -4.71
C ARG A 262 36.01 15.72 -4.38
N ARG A 263 36.75 14.91 -3.64
CA ARG A 263 38.19 15.15 -3.37
C ARG A 263 39.00 15.09 -4.67
N LEU A 264 38.75 14.06 -5.49
CA LEU A 264 39.42 13.90 -6.79
C LEU A 264 39.10 15.05 -7.72
N TYR A 265 37.84 15.49 -7.82
CA TYR A 265 37.43 16.65 -8.58
C TYR A 265 38.18 17.92 -8.16
N LYS A 266 38.28 18.19 -6.85
CA LYS A 266 39.05 19.32 -6.34
C LYS A 266 40.53 19.30 -6.74
N GLN A 267 41.14 18.11 -6.73
CA GLN A 267 42.54 17.93 -7.15
C GLN A 267 42.70 18.17 -8.66
N GLU A 268 41.84 17.61 -9.49
CA GLU A 268 41.88 17.81 -10.93
C GLU A 268 41.54 19.24 -11.35
N LEU A 269 40.60 19.88 -10.66
CA LEU A 269 40.25 21.29 -10.87
C LEU A 269 41.44 22.21 -10.54
N ALA A 270 42.13 21.95 -9.41
CA ALA A 270 43.31 22.70 -9.05
C ALA A 270 44.45 22.53 -10.07
N TRP A 271 44.57 21.33 -10.64
CA TRP A 271 45.53 21.09 -11.72
C TRP A 271 45.12 21.79 -13.01
N MET A 272 43.85 21.80 -13.41
CA MET A 272 43.32 22.50 -14.57
C MET A 272 43.57 24.03 -14.48
N ARG A 273 43.43 24.63 -13.28
CA ARG A 273 43.62 26.06 -13.02
C ARG A 273 45.09 26.49 -13.07
N LYS A 274 46.07 25.60 -12.80
CA LYS A 274 47.48 25.92 -12.81
C LYS A 274 48.14 26.08 -14.16
N GLY A 275 47.38 25.99 -15.27
CA GLY A 275 47.92 26.15 -16.63
C GLY A 275 48.95 25.08 -16.99
N VAL A 276 48.71 24.34 -18.02
CA VAL A 276 49.49 23.10 -18.29
C VAL A 276 50.65 23.36 -19.23
N GLU A 277 51.83 23.37 -18.70
CA GLU A 277 53.07 23.20 -19.47
C GLU A 277 53.55 21.77 -19.34
N ALA A 278 53.14 20.83 -20.19
CA ALA A 278 53.90 19.61 -20.52
C ALA A 278 53.09 18.53 -21.28
N ARG A 279 53.67 17.97 -22.33
CA ARG A 279 53.40 16.77 -23.13
C ARG A 279 51.93 16.42 -23.50
N ARG A 280 51.53 16.72 -24.74
CA ARG A 280 50.18 16.69 -25.32
C ARG A 280 49.31 15.44 -25.06
N THR A 281 49.85 14.22 -25.04
CA THR A 281 49.04 12.98 -24.99
C THR A 281 48.51 12.67 -23.57
N LYS A 282 49.29 12.88 -22.52
CA LYS A 282 48.85 12.70 -21.15
C LYS A 282 47.84 13.77 -20.68
N GLN A 283 47.85 14.92 -21.35
CA GLN A 283 46.87 16.01 -21.05
C GLN A 283 45.48 15.71 -21.56
N LYS A 284 45.33 15.07 -22.74
CA LYS A 284 44.02 14.76 -23.30
C LYS A 284 43.26 13.78 -22.42
N ALA A 285 43.86 12.66 -22.03
CA ALA A 285 43.26 11.68 -21.14
C ALA A 285 42.89 12.23 -19.73
N ARG A 286 43.71 13.18 -19.22
CA ARG A 286 43.39 13.78 -17.90
C ARG A 286 42.27 14.82 -17.97
N LYS A 287 42.15 15.57 -19.09
CA LYS A 287 41.00 16.44 -19.36
C LYS A 287 39.72 15.65 -19.56
N GLU A 288 39.75 14.55 -20.32
CA GLU A 288 38.62 13.64 -20.50
C GLU A 288 38.15 13.12 -19.14
N ARG A 289 39.07 12.66 -18.30
CA ARG A 289 38.75 12.21 -16.93
C ARG A 289 38.17 13.32 -16.04
N PHE A 290 38.63 14.55 -16.17
CA PHE A 290 38.04 15.69 -15.43
C PHE A 290 36.57 15.90 -15.82
N TYR A 291 36.26 15.94 -17.12
CA TYR A 291 34.87 16.10 -17.61
C TYR A 291 33.98 14.91 -17.24
N GLU A 292 34.53 13.70 -17.19
CA GLU A 292 33.84 12.52 -16.74
C GLU A 292 33.47 12.62 -15.25
N ILE A 293 34.40 13.06 -14.39
CA ILE A 293 34.14 13.29 -12.96
C ILE A 293 33.14 14.42 -12.76
N GLU A 294 33.23 15.49 -13.54
CA GLU A 294 32.32 16.63 -13.49
C GLU A 294 30.89 16.22 -13.85
N SER A 295 30.71 15.40 -14.90
CA SER A 295 29.41 14.88 -15.30
C SER A 295 28.80 13.96 -14.24
N GLN A 296 29.60 13.12 -13.58
CA GLN A 296 29.16 12.26 -12.49
C GLN A 296 28.67 13.06 -11.26
N LEU A 297 29.38 14.16 -10.92
CA LEU A 297 28.98 15.04 -9.82
C LEU A 297 27.74 15.91 -10.13
N ALA A 298 27.51 16.23 -11.41
CA ALA A 298 26.33 17.01 -11.80
C ALA A 298 25.02 16.24 -11.59
N HIS A 299 25.04 14.93 -11.75
CA HIS A 299 23.89 14.06 -11.49
C HIS A 299 23.56 13.86 -10.00
N GLU A 300 24.50 14.15 -9.08
CA GLU A 300 24.28 14.01 -7.62
C GLU A 300 23.57 15.20 -6.98
N HIS A 301 23.39 16.34 -7.69
CA HIS A 301 22.95 17.61 -7.06
C HIS A 301 21.44 17.88 -7.09
N GLU A 302 20.60 16.98 -7.64
CA GLU A 302 19.16 17.27 -7.81
C GLU A 302 18.28 16.97 -6.59
N ASP A 303 18.77 16.38 -5.48
CA ASP A 303 17.90 15.74 -4.46
C ASP A 303 18.04 16.25 -3.00
N THR A 304 18.31 17.51 -2.72
CA THR A 304 18.31 17.96 -1.31
C THR A 304 17.52 19.23 -1.08
N LEU A 305 16.19 19.11 -0.99
CA LEU A 305 15.33 20.12 -0.36
C LEU A 305 15.27 19.85 1.15
N MET A 306 16.10 20.55 1.91
CA MET A 306 16.00 20.59 3.38
C MET A 306 14.87 21.55 3.77
N LEU A 307 13.80 21.00 4.33
CA LEU A 307 12.76 21.79 4.99
C LEU A 307 13.21 22.10 6.43
N ASP A 308 13.59 23.35 6.68
CA ASP A 308 13.82 23.85 8.02
C ASP A 308 12.46 24.01 8.75
N PHE A 309 12.22 23.18 9.75
CA PHE A 309 11.09 23.36 10.65
C PHE A 309 11.38 24.44 11.66
N VAL A 310 10.59 25.52 11.63
CA VAL A 310 10.64 26.57 12.65
C VAL A 310 10.08 26.02 13.95
N ASN A 311 10.93 25.78 14.93
CA ASN A 311 10.56 25.39 16.28
C ASN A 311 9.85 26.59 16.98
N ALA A 312 8.52 26.54 17.07
CA ALA A 312 7.76 27.45 17.92
C ALA A 312 7.97 27.09 19.41
N ARG A 313 8.21 28.08 20.25
CA ARG A 313 8.30 27.89 21.71
C ARG A 313 6.89 27.69 22.25
N LEU A 314 6.57 26.46 22.67
CA LEU A 314 5.35 26.13 23.38
C LEU A 314 5.46 26.53 24.85
N GLY A 315 4.37 27.12 25.40
CA GLY A 315 4.24 27.44 26.83
C GLY A 315 4.17 26.19 27.72
N LYS A 316 4.07 26.39 29.03
CA LYS A 316 3.98 25.29 30.01
C LYS A 316 2.65 24.54 29.95
N LYS A 317 1.56 25.21 29.58
CA LYS A 317 0.19 24.65 29.49
C LYS A 317 -0.11 24.41 28.02
N ILE A 318 -0.53 23.19 27.67
CA ILE A 318 -0.84 22.79 26.30
C ILE A 318 -2.35 22.62 26.15
N ILE A 319 -2.92 21.52 26.63
CA ILE A 319 -4.35 21.24 26.62
C ILE A 319 -4.70 20.54 27.94
N GLU A 320 -5.73 20.99 28.61
CA GLU A 320 -6.30 20.30 29.76
C GLU A 320 -7.78 19.99 29.49
N CYS A 321 -8.16 18.76 29.74
CA CYS A 321 -9.51 18.26 29.58
C CYS A 321 -10.04 17.76 30.90
N GLU A 322 -11.23 18.15 31.27
CA GLU A 322 -11.91 17.70 32.49
C GLU A 322 -13.33 17.21 32.14
N HIS A 323 -13.59 15.93 32.39
CA HIS A 323 -14.90 15.29 32.24
C HIS A 323 -15.55 15.51 30.86
N LEU A 324 -14.73 15.54 29.77
CA LEU A 324 -15.25 15.70 28.42
C LEU A 324 -16.11 14.52 28.00
N ALA A 325 -17.25 14.82 27.39
CA ALA A 325 -18.12 13.81 26.79
C ALA A 325 -18.58 14.24 25.41
N LYS A 326 -18.80 13.25 24.52
CA LYS A 326 -19.36 13.44 23.19
C LYS A 326 -20.25 12.28 22.79
N SER A 327 -21.38 12.61 22.17
CA SER A 327 -22.35 11.65 21.62
C SER A 327 -22.79 12.12 20.23
N PHE A 328 -23.23 11.19 19.38
CA PHE A 328 -23.90 11.46 18.11
C PHE A 328 -25.18 10.62 18.04
N ASP A 329 -26.29 11.26 17.74
CA ASP A 329 -27.61 10.62 17.61
C ASP A 329 -27.96 9.73 18.80
N GLY A 330 -27.63 10.20 20.02
CA GLY A 330 -27.91 9.49 21.28
C GLY A 330 -26.93 8.33 21.56
N ARG A 331 -25.95 8.06 20.75
CA ARG A 331 -24.89 7.08 21.01
C ARG A 331 -23.69 7.75 21.64
N PRO A 332 -23.29 7.38 22.86
CA PRO A 332 -22.08 7.93 23.46
C PRO A 332 -20.85 7.46 22.71
N ILE A 333 -19.97 8.38 22.35
CA ILE A 333 -18.68 8.12 21.73
C ILE A 333 -17.61 7.98 22.80
N PHE A 334 -17.53 8.97 23.69
CA PHE A 334 -16.75 8.90 24.93
C PHE A 334 -17.43 9.73 26.02
N HIS A 335 -17.17 9.35 27.25
CA HIS A 335 -17.66 10.04 28.42
C HIS A 335 -16.55 10.11 29.48
N ASP A 336 -16.61 11.14 30.29
CA ASP A 336 -15.70 11.34 31.43
C ASP A 336 -14.21 11.33 31.06
N PHE A 337 -13.87 11.85 29.88
CA PHE A 337 -12.48 11.92 29.45
C PHE A 337 -11.78 13.08 30.15
N THR A 338 -10.81 12.74 31.00
CA THR A 338 -9.99 13.69 31.74
C THR A 338 -8.53 13.41 31.47
N TYR A 339 -7.81 14.40 30.91
CA TYR A 339 -6.38 14.28 30.60
C TYR A 339 -5.72 15.66 30.54
N ALA A 340 -4.46 15.75 30.99
CA ALA A 340 -3.62 16.93 30.86
C ALA A 340 -2.44 16.64 29.94
N PHE A 341 -2.43 17.25 28.75
CA PHE A 341 -1.36 17.11 27.77
C PHE A 341 -0.15 17.96 28.18
N VAL A 342 1.01 17.34 28.24
CA VAL A 342 2.26 18.01 28.57
C VAL A 342 3.16 18.16 27.35
N LYS A 343 4.15 19.04 27.43
CA LYS A 343 5.08 19.30 26.32
C LYS A 343 5.84 18.03 25.94
N ASN A 344 5.85 17.73 24.64
CA ASN A 344 6.47 16.56 24.00
C ASN A 344 5.71 15.25 24.19
N ASP A 345 4.48 15.25 24.70
CA ASP A 345 3.65 14.05 24.65
C ASP A 345 3.44 13.57 23.22
N ARG A 346 3.52 12.27 23.06
CA ARG A 346 3.20 11.57 21.80
C ARG A 346 2.18 10.49 22.13
N ILE A 347 0.92 10.75 21.84
CA ILE A 347 -0.19 9.91 22.26
C ILE A 347 -0.78 9.21 21.04
N GLY A 348 -0.87 7.88 21.11
CA GLY A 348 -1.58 7.07 20.13
C GLY A 348 -2.98 6.74 20.59
N VAL A 349 -3.98 7.03 19.76
CA VAL A 349 -5.38 6.65 20.01
C VAL A 349 -5.67 5.37 19.23
N VAL A 350 -5.92 4.27 19.94
CA VAL A 350 -6.19 2.95 19.36
C VAL A 350 -7.59 2.46 19.72
N GLY A 351 -8.16 1.64 18.87
CA GLY A 351 -9.48 1.04 19.06
C GLY A 351 -10.13 0.59 17.74
N PRO A 352 -11.26 -0.12 17.78
CA PRO A 352 -12.03 -0.55 16.61
C PRO A 352 -12.48 0.63 15.74
N ASN A 353 -12.78 0.37 14.46
CA ASN A 353 -13.33 1.38 13.58
C ASN A 353 -14.72 1.82 14.03
N GLY A 354 -15.02 3.13 13.91
CA GLY A 354 -16.29 3.70 14.33
C GLY A 354 -16.42 4.01 15.83
N ILE A 355 -15.44 3.70 16.69
CA ILE A 355 -15.49 3.95 18.12
C ILE A 355 -15.27 5.44 18.51
N GLY A 356 -14.92 6.30 17.54
CA GLY A 356 -14.72 7.73 17.81
C GLY A 356 -13.26 8.17 17.91
N LYS A 357 -12.31 7.38 17.35
CA LYS A 357 -10.88 7.76 17.34
C LYS A 357 -10.60 9.14 16.75
N THR A 358 -11.29 9.50 15.67
CA THR A 358 -11.18 10.80 15.02
C THR A 358 -11.93 11.89 15.78
N THR A 359 -13.05 11.54 16.43
CA THR A 359 -13.90 12.49 17.16
C THR A 359 -13.16 13.10 18.36
N LEU A 360 -12.34 12.31 19.07
CA LEU A 360 -11.60 12.82 20.23
C LEU A 360 -10.58 13.91 19.84
N PRO A 361 -9.68 13.73 18.85
CA PRO A 361 -8.84 14.80 18.33
C PRO A 361 -9.61 16.01 17.81
N ASP A 362 -10.75 15.80 17.11
CA ASP A 362 -11.58 16.89 16.58
C ASP A 362 -12.17 17.75 17.72
N VAL A 363 -12.57 17.12 18.82
CA VAL A 363 -13.03 17.83 20.02
C VAL A 363 -11.86 18.59 20.68
N LEU A 364 -10.69 17.97 20.81
CA LEU A 364 -9.50 18.59 21.39
C LEU A 364 -8.98 19.76 20.54
N ALA A 365 -9.12 19.68 19.21
CA ALA A 365 -8.78 20.75 18.27
C ALA A 365 -9.84 21.85 18.18
N GLY A 366 -10.99 21.70 18.88
CA GLY A 366 -12.10 22.64 18.81
C GLY A 366 -12.89 22.63 17.51
N LEU A 367 -12.67 21.63 16.63
CA LEU A 367 -13.40 21.47 15.37
C LEU A 367 -14.82 20.94 15.61
N THR A 368 -15.01 20.19 16.66
CA THR A 368 -16.32 19.67 17.10
C THR A 368 -16.54 20.05 18.55
N PRO A 369 -17.68 20.66 18.93
CA PRO A 369 -17.95 21.02 20.34
C PRO A 369 -18.17 19.75 21.17
N ALA A 370 -17.63 19.74 22.41
CA ALA A 370 -17.98 18.73 23.40
C ALA A 370 -19.43 18.92 23.85
N ASP A 371 -20.11 17.83 24.25
CA ASP A 371 -21.47 17.90 24.77
C ASP A 371 -21.44 18.30 26.26
N SER A 372 -20.38 17.94 26.98
CA SER A 372 -20.17 18.33 28.39
C SER A 372 -18.68 18.26 28.74
N GLY A 373 -18.33 18.83 29.92
CA GLY A 373 -16.96 18.93 30.42
C GLY A 373 -16.30 20.26 30.08
N ARG A 374 -15.02 20.37 30.42
CA ARG A 374 -14.21 21.59 30.21
C ARG A 374 -12.98 21.27 29.38
N LEU A 375 -12.75 22.05 28.35
CA LEU A 375 -11.54 22.03 27.53
C LEU A 375 -10.81 23.38 27.67
N ASP A 376 -9.57 23.34 28.11
CA ASP A 376 -8.73 24.52 28.27
C ASP A 376 -7.48 24.37 27.42
N VAL A 377 -7.36 25.18 26.36
CA VAL A 377 -6.28 25.16 25.38
C VAL A 377 -5.35 26.32 25.65
N GLY A 378 -4.05 26.05 25.78
CA GLY A 378 -3.03 27.06 26.03
C GLY A 378 -2.89 28.04 24.85
N GLU A 379 -2.69 29.32 25.13
CA GLU A 379 -2.60 30.42 24.12
C GLU A 379 -1.51 30.20 23.06
N THR A 380 -0.54 29.34 23.33
CA THR A 380 0.59 29.06 22.41
C THR A 380 0.40 27.82 21.54
N VAL A 381 -0.75 27.14 21.65
CA VAL A 381 -1.13 25.99 20.82
C VAL A 381 -1.77 26.52 19.53
N LYS A 382 -1.23 26.09 18.38
CA LYS A 382 -1.74 26.45 17.05
C LYS A 382 -2.17 25.20 16.31
#